data_298ae547d58b27e6076df8c145c98f77
#
_entry.id   298ae547d58b27e6076df8c145c98f77
#
_cell.length_a   1.000
_cell.length_b   1.000
_cell.length_c   1.000
_cell.angle_alpha   90.00
_cell.angle_beta   90.00
_cell.angle_gamma   90.00
#
_symmetry.space_group_name_H-M   'P 1'
#
loop_
_entity.id
_entity.type
_entity.pdbx_description
1 polymer ?
#
loop_
_entity_poly.entity_id
_entity_poly.type
_entity_poly.pdbx_seq_one_letter_code
_entity_poly.pdbx_strand_id
1 'polypeptide(L)'
;MEAFAKFEHEGWQRVAGKYDSVWASSTRQFIPPLLDAAEVTGSMVVLDVGCGPGYVAGAAAERGATSRGLDFSEEMVAIAQETFPHIEFRQGDAQNLPFPDATFDRVLANFALLHLSYPERACAEAYRVLKDGGKFGFTVWAPPEENPYAKMIDDAIQAHADLEIDLPTGPPHYLFSGREEFRRVLERVGFNGASMIFKLHTIRWNVPSACYPFEAERDAGVRTAGLLARQTSEKLGAIQLAIEESVRRYAEGDSFSIPKAAYVVAISKK
;
A
#
# COMPACT_ATOMS: atom_id res chain seq x y z
N MET A 1 0.11 -7.57 -18.52
CA MET A 1 -0.69 -6.78 -17.54
C MET A 1 -1.84 -7.59 -16.96
N GLU A 2 -2.64 -8.31 -17.77
CA GLU A 2 -3.72 -9.19 -17.26
C GLU A 2 -3.19 -10.30 -16.34
N ALA A 3 -2.10 -10.96 -16.71
CA ALA A 3 -1.44 -11.96 -15.86
C ALA A 3 -0.96 -11.40 -14.52
N PHE A 4 -0.48 -10.15 -14.51
CA PHE A 4 -0.09 -9.46 -13.29
C PHE A 4 -1.30 -9.14 -12.39
N ALA A 5 -2.39 -8.64 -12.96
CA ALA A 5 -3.62 -8.37 -12.20
C ALA A 5 -4.16 -9.65 -11.53
N LYS A 6 -4.16 -10.76 -12.26
CA LYS A 6 -4.56 -12.06 -11.73
C LYS A 6 -3.62 -12.52 -10.60
N PHE A 7 -2.31 -12.39 -10.78
CA PHE A 7 -1.31 -12.76 -9.77
C PHE A 7 -1.48 -11.95 -8.47
N GLU A 8 -1.67 -10.64 -8.57
CA GLU A 8 -1.91 -9.77 -7.40
C GLU A 8 -3.24 -10.14 -6.72
N HIS A 9 -4.32 -10.32 -7.49
CA HIS A 9 -5.61 -10.70 -6.96
C HIS A 9 -5.56 -12.03 -6.20
N GLU A 10 -5.06 -13.10 -6.83
CA GLU A 10 -4.92 -14.43 -6.20
C GLU A 10 -3.99 -14.37 -4.98
N GLY A 11 -2.94 -13.53 -5.05
CA GLY A 11 -2.02 -13.31 -3.95
C GLY A 11 -2.72 -12.70 -2.73
N TRP A 12 -3.43 -11.61 -2.92
CA TRP A 12 -4.13 -10.92 -1.83
C TRP A 12 -5.31 -11.70 -1.27
N GLN A 13 -6.04 -12.46 -2.11
CA GLN A 13 -7.04 -13.43 -1.63
C GLN A 13 -6.42 -14.44 -0.65
N ARG A 14 -5.28 -15.01 -1.04
CA ARG A 14 -4.59 -16.04 -0.24
C ARG A 14 -4.08 -15.52 1.12
N VAL A 15 -3.59 -14.28 1.18
CA VAL A 15 -2.94 -13.74 2.37
C VAL A 15 -3.84 -12.82 3.20
N ALA A 16 -5.08 -12.59 2.80
CA ALA A 16 -6.00 -11.67 3.47
C ALA A 16 -6.11 -11.94 4.97
N GLY A 17 -6.29 -13.20 5.38
CA GLY A 17 -6.38 -13.58 6.79
C GLY A 17 -5.08 -13.41 7.60
N LYS A 18 -3.93 -13.16 6.95
CA LYS A 18 -2.65 -12.90 7.61
C LYS A 18 -2.31 -11.41 7.68
N TYR A 19 -3.00 -10.56 6.91
CA TYR A 19 -2.66 -9.15 6.80
C TYR A 19 -2.63 -8.44 8.16
N ASP A 20 -3.63 -8.69 8.98
CA ASP A 20 -3.77 -8.03 10.29
C ASP A 20 -2.60 -8.36 11.22
N SER A 21 -2.25 -9.63 11.33
CA SER A 21 -1.18 -10.09 12.22
C SER A 21 0.23 -9.68 11.74
N VAL A 22 0.42 -9.42 10.44
CA VAL A 22 1.75 -9.16 9.86
C VAL A 22 1.92 -7.68 9.52
N TRP A 23 1.06 -7.12 8.66
CA TRP A 23 1.30 -5.80 8.07
C TRP A 23 0.58 -4.65 8.76
N ALA A 24 -0.58 -4.91 9.38
CA ALA A 24 -1.41 -3.85 9.94
C ALA A 24 -0.67 -2.99 10.97
N SER A 25 0.19 -3.59 11.81
CA SER A 25 0.98 -2.86 12.81
C SER A 25 1.92 -1.81 12.22
N SER A 26 2.34 -1.95 10.95
CA SER A 26 3.15 -0.97 10.24
C SER A 26 2.31 -0.04 9.36
N THR A 27 1.41 -0.58 8.53
CA THR A 27 0.67 0.21 7.54
C THR A 27 -0.34 1.17 8.17
N ARG A 28 -0.93 0.82 9.31
CA ARG A 28 -1.86 1.68 10.07
C ARG A 28 -1.20 2.93 10.62
N GLN A 29 0.11 2.92 10.89
CA GLN A 29 0.83 4.11 11.37
C GLN A 29 0.88 5.24 10.34
N PHE A 30 0.65 4.95 9.05
CA PHE A 30 0.56 5.95 8.00
C PHE A 30 -0.84 6.53 7.81
N ILE A 31 -1.87 5.97 8.46
CA ILE A 31 -3.26 6.45 8.32
C ILE A 31 -3.45 7.88 8.88
N PRO A 32 -3.02 8.20 10.11
CA PRO A 32 -3.18 9.57 10.62
C PRO A 32 -2.54 10.62 9.70
N PRO A 33 -1.26 10.50 9.28
CA PRO A 33 -0.67 11.49 8.39
C PRO A 33 -1.32 11.52 6.99
N LEU A 34 -1.89 10.42 6.49
CA LEU A 34 -2.65 10.38 5.25
C LEU A 34 -3.96 11.19 5.37
N LEU A 35 -4.72 10.95 6.43
CA LEU A 35 -5.97 11.68 6.68
C LEU A 35 -5.71 13.18 6.93
N ASP A 36 -4.59 13.54 7.57
CA ASP A 36 -4.20 14.93 7.80
C ASP A 36 -3.80 15.62 6.48
N ALA A 37 -3.00 14.98 5.65
CA ALA A 37 -2.59 15.52 4.34
C ALA A 37 -3.78 15.69 3.41
N ALA A 38 -4.74 14.77 3.44
CA ALA A 38 -5.99 14.86 2.69
C ALA A 38 -7.02 15.80 3.34
N GLU A 39 -6.74 16.34 4.54
CA GLU A 39 -7.65 17.21 5.31
C GLU A 39 -9.03 16.57 5.51
N VAL A 40 -9.04 15.31 5.97
CA VAL A 40 -10.29 14.59 6.26
C VAL A 40 -10.88 15.13 7.55
N THR A 41 -12.12 15.62 7.47
CA THR A 41 -12.90 16.14 8.60
C THR A 41 -14.31 15.55 8.60
N GLY A 42 -15.08 15.84 9.64
CA GLY A 42 -16.50 15.46 9.71
C GLY A 42 -17.32 16.02 8.55
N SER A 43 -18.44 15.37 8.27
CA SER A 43 -19.40 15.71 7.20
C SER A 43 -18.91 15.51 5.76
N MET A 44 -17.70 14.98 5.57
CA MET A 44 -17.18 14.61 4.24
C MET A 44 -17.65 13.21 3.83
N VAL A 45 -17.78 13.00 2.52
CA VAL A 45 -17.95 11.68 1.91
C VAL A 45 -16.59 11.20 1.43
N VAL A 46 -16.11 10.09 1.98
CA VAL A 46 -14.76 9.56 1.76
C VAL A 46 -14.83 8.18 1.10
N LEU A 47 -14.01 7.95 0.08
CA LEU A 47 -13.79 6.64 -0.52
C LEU A 47 -12.37 6.15 -0.18
N ASP A 48 -12.28 4.95 0.37
CA ASP A 48 -11.05 4.20 0.61
C ASP A 48 -10.88 3.17 -0.53
N VAL A 49 -9.88 3.35 -1.38
CA VAL A 49 -9.61 2.54 -2.58
C VAL A 49 -8.46 1.57 -2.30
N GLY A 50 -8.70 0.28 -2.53
CA GLY A 50 -7.81 -0.78 -2.04
C GLY A 50 -7.86 -0.81 -0.51
N CYS A 51 -9.10 -0.84 0.02
CA CYS A 51 -9.35 -0.63 1.44
C CYS A 51 -8.81 -1.75 2.35
N GLY A 52 -8.48 -2.92 1.79
CA GLY A 52 -8.08 -4.07 2.57
C GLY A 52 -9.08 -4.34 3.72
N PRO A 53 -8.61 -4.51 4.97
CA PRO A 53 -9.47 -4.71 6.14
C PRO A 53 -10.26 -3.47 6.59
N GLY A 54 -10.25 -2.36 5.83
CA GLY A 54 -11.10 -1.18 6.06
C GLY A 54 -10.55 -0.15 7.04
N TYR A 55 -9.28 -0.21 7.43
CA TYR A 55 -8.73 0.65 8.49
C TYR A 55 -8.72 2.15 8.14
N VAL A 56 -8.51 2.52 6.88
CA VAL A 56 -8.56 3.94 6.46
C VAL A 56 -9.99 4.45 6.50
N ALA A 57 -10.94 3.66 5.98
CA ALA A 57 -12.36 3.98 6.02
C ALA A 57 -12.86 4.11 7.47
N GLY A 58 -12.45 3.18 8.36
CA GLY A 58 -12.75 3.24 9.79
C GLY A 58 -12.21 4.51 10.45
N ALA A 59 -10.94 4.82 10.24
CA ALA A 59 -10.32 6.02 10.81
C ALA A 59 -10.92 7.33 10.25
N ALA A 60 -11.36 7.35 8.99
CA ALA A 60 -12.09 8.49 8.43
C ALA A 60 -13.48 8.63 9.08
N ALA A 61 -14.17 7.52 9.34
CA ALA A 61 -15.45 7.51 10.04
C ALA A 61 -15.31 8.00 11.50
N GLU A 62 -14.23 7.65 12.20
CA GLU A 62 -13.91 8.15 13.53
C GLU A 62 -13.71 9.70 13.55
N ARG A 63 -13.29 10.30 12.41
CA ARG A 63 -13.26 11.76 12.23
C ARG A 63 -14.64 12.36 11.89
N GLY A 64 -15.68 11.55 11.83
CA GLY A 64 -17.06 11.99 11.55
C GLY A 64 -17.41 12.00 10.05
N ALA A 65 -16.56 11.45 9.17
CA ALA A 65 -16.84 11.33 7.74
C ALA A 65 -17.82 10.17 7.45
N THR A 66 -18.56 10.28 6.36
CA THR A 66 -19.29 9.15 5.78
C THR A 66 -18.35 8.39 4.86
N SER A 67 -17.90 7.23 5.31
CA SER A 67 -16.88 6.45 4.60
C SER A 67 -17.47 5.31 3.79
N ARG A 68 -16.83 4.99 2.67
CA ARG A 68 -17.02 3.79 1.88
C ARG A 68 -15.68 3.19 1.54
N GLY A 69 -15.62 1.86 1.37
CA GLY A 69 -14.42 1.16 0.94
C GLY A 69 -14.65 0.33 -0.32
N LEU A 70 -13.58 0.17 -1.11
CA LEU A 70 -13.58 -0.71 -2.28
C LEU A 70 -12.26 -1.47 -2.30
N ASP A 71 -12.33 -2.77 -2.49
CA ASP A 71 -11.16 -3.63 -2.70
C ASP A 71 -11.45 -4.65 -3.80
N PHE A 72 -10.42 -5.10 -4.51
CA PHE A 72 -10.58 -6.13 -5.55
C PHE A 72 -10.67 -7.54 -4.95
N SER A 73 -10.19 -7.75 -3.71
CA SER A 73 -10.23 -9.01 -2.98
C SER A 73 -11.55 -9.15 -2.21
N GLU A 74 -12.31 -10.19 -2.52
CA GLU A 74 -13.55 -10.55 -1.80
C GLU A 74 -13.26 -10.84 -0.32
N GLU A 75 -12.15 -11.51 -0.03
CA GLU A 75 -11.74 -11.84 1.33
C GLU A 75 -11.43 -10.58 2.15
N MET A 76 -10.73 -9.60 1.54
CA MET A 76 -10.46 -8.32 2.20
C MET A 76 -11.77 -7.56 2.50
N VAL A 77 -12.70 -7.54 1.55
CA VAL A 77 -14.02 -6.92 1.73
C VAL A 77 -14.80 -7.59 2.85
N ALA A 78 -14.78 -8.92 2.93
CA ALA A 78 -15.45 -9.66 4.00
C ALA A 78 -14.87 -9.29 5.38
N ILE A 79 -13.55 -9.25 5.51
CA ILE A 79 -12.86 -8.83 6.75
C ILE A 79 -13.24 -7.38 7.12
N ALA A 80 -13.27 -6.48 6.13
CA ALA A 80 -13.62 -5.08 6.36
C ALA A 80 -15.08 -4.94 6.87
N GLN A 81 -16.02 -5.68 6.29
CA GLN A 81 -17.42 -5.70 6.71
C GLN A 81 -17.59 -6.23 8.13
N GLU A 82 -16.83 -7.25 8.51
CA GLU A 82 -16.83 -7.78 9.89
C GLU A 82 -16.23 -6.78 10.88
N THR A 83 -15.12 -6.11 10.49
CA THR A 83 -14.41 -5.16 11.35
C THR A 83 -15.18 -3.84 11.53
N PHE A 84 -15.84 -3.35 10.47
CA PHE A 84 -16.57 -2.08 10.47
C PHE A 84 -17.99 -2.25 9.89
N PRO A 85 -18.91 -2.93 10.56
CA PRO A 85 -20.23 -3.30 10.01
C PRO A 85 -21.14 -2.11 9.69
N HIS A 86 -20.79 -0.90 10.13
CA HIS A 86 -21.52 0.33 9.84
C HIS A 86 -21.02 1.07 8.61
N ILE A 87 -19.94 0.59 7.95
CA ILE A 87 -19.37 1.17 6.74
C ILE A 87 -19.69 0.28 5.54
N GLU A 88 -20.03 0.90 4.43
CA GLU A 88 -20.28 0.18 3.17
C GLU A 88 -18.95 -0.19 2.50
N PHE A 89 -18.70 -1.50 2.33
CA PHE A 89 -17.58 -2.03 1.58
C PHE A 89 -18.07 -2.82 0.37
N ARG A 90 -17.39 -2.66 -0.77
CA ARG A 90 -17.72 -3.35 -2.02
C ARG A 90 -16.49 -3.95 -2.66
N GLN A 91 -16.66 -5.11 -3.28
CA GLN A 91 -15.66 -5.61 -4.23
C GLN A 91 -15.70 -4.78 -5.51
N GLY A 92 -14.51 -4.46 -6.05
CA GLY A 92 -14.39 -3.73 -7.31
C GLY A 92 -12.97 -3.43 -7.71
N ASP A 93 -12.82 -2.94 -8.95
CA ASP A 93 -11.52 -2.56 -9.53
C ASP A 93 -11.30 -1.04 -9.37
N ALA A 94 -10.21 -0.67 -8.72
CA ALA A 94 -9.78 0.72 -8.59
C ALA A 94 -9.58 1.45 -9.92
N GLN A 95 -9.32 0.69 -10.99
CA GLN A 95 -9.12 1.18 -12.35
C GLN A 95 -10.44 1.41 -13.12
N ASN A 96 -11.58 1.05 -12.49
CA ASN A 96 -12.94 1.23 -13.02
C ASN A 96 -13.93 1.32 -11.85
N LEU A 97 -13.93 2.45 -11.14
CA LEU A 97 -14.71 2.65 -9.93
C LEU A 97 -16.24 2.67 -10.22
N PRO A 98 -17.04 1.83 -9.53
CA PRO A 98 -18.48 1.73 -9.74
C PRO A 98 -19.26 2.87 -9.05
N PHE A 99 -18.76 4.09 -9.17
CA PHE A 99 -19.36 5.29 -8.57
C PHE A 99 -19.54 6.37 -9.62
N PRO A 100 -20.60 7.22 -9.48
CA PRO A 100 -20.79 8.39 -10.35
C PRO A 100 -19.65 9.41 -10.22
N ASP A 101 -19.53 10.27 -11.22
CA ASP A 101 -18.64 11.43 -11.18
C ASP A 101 -18.98 12.34 -9.99
N ALA A 102 -17.99 13.06 -9.48
CA ALA A 102 -18.15 14.10 -8.46
C ALA A 102 -18.97 13.65 -7.22
N THR A 103 -18.69 12.43 -6.74
CA THR A 103 -19.42 11.83 -5.59
C THR A 103 -18.72 12.10 -4.26
N PHE A 104 -17.37 12.06 -4.23
CA PHE A 104 -16.59 12.07 -3.00
C PHE A 104 -15.86 13.39 -2.75
N ASP A 105 -15.79 13.78 -1.49
CA ASP A 105 -14.97 14.91 -1.06
C ASP A 105 -13.49 14.50 -0.95
N ARG A 106 -13.24 13.23 -0.61
CA ARG A 106 -11.91 12.64 -0.50
C ARG A 106 -11.90 11.25 -1.11
N VAL A 107 -10.83 10.94 -1.84
CA VAL A 107 -10.47 9.58 -2.25
C VAL A 107 -9.12 9.26 -1.62
N LEU A 108 -9.02 8.14 -0.93
CA LEU A 108 -7.83 7.72 -0.21
C LEU A 108 -7.35 6.35 -0.72
N ALA A 109 -6.04 6.12 -0.71
CA ALA A 109 -5.46 4.82 -1.09
C ALA A 109 -4.18 4.56 -0.27
N ASN A 110 -4.27 3.72 0.76
CA ASN A 110 -3.12 3.43 1.61
C ASN A 110 -2.38 2.19 1.11
N PHE A 111 -1.23 2.39 0.46
CA PHE A 111 -0.40 1.32 -0.16
C PHE A 111 -1.12 0.46 -1.22
N ALA A 112 -2.12 1.00 -1.91
CA ALA A 112 -2.89 0.25 -2.91
C ALA A 112 -2.33 0.39 -4.33
N LEU A 113 -1.83 1.57 -4.72
CA LEU A 113 -1.48 1.88 -6.12
C LEU A 113 -0.41 0.95 -6.71
N LEU A 114 0.53 0.46 -5.89
CA LEU A 114 1.62 -0.41 -6.34
C LEU A 114 1.15 -1.81 -6.76
N HIS A 115 -0.07 -2.21 -6.38
CA HIS A 115 -0.66 -3.50 -6.72
C HIS A 115 -1.49 -3.48 -8.01
N LEU A 116 -1.64 -2.32 -8.63
CA LEU A 116 -2.47 -2.15 -9.81
C LEU A 116 -1.68 -2.36 -11.11
N SER A 117 -2.31 -2.96 -12.11
CA SER A 117 -1.72 -3.13 -13.43
C SER A 117 -1.54 -1.81 -14.19
N TYR A 118 -2.49 -0.89 -14.02
CA TYR A 118 -2.52 0.44 -14.65
C TYR A 118 -2.83 1.51 -13.59
N PRO A 119 -1.88 1.82 -12.69
CA PRO A 119 -2.15 2.73 -11.57
C PRO A 119 -2.53 4.14 -12.02
N GLU A 120 -2.12 4.58 -13.22
CA GLU A 120 -2.55 5.85 -13.80
C GLU A 120 -4.08 5.88 -14.09
N ARG A 121 -4.68 4.72 -14.43
CA ARG A 121 -6.14 4.62 -14.58
C ARG A 121 -6.85 4.79 -13.25
N ALA A 122 -6.32 4.23 -12.18
CA ALA A 122 -6.88 4.45 -10.84
C ALA A 122 -6.77 5.91 -10.41
N CYS A 123 -5.67 6.60 -10.75
CA CYS A 123 -5.56 8.05 -10.54
C CYS A 123 -6.64 8.82 -11.34
N ALA A 124 -6.92 8.41 -12.58
CA ALA A 124 -7.97 9.02 -13.41
C ALA A 124 -9.37 8.77 -12.84
N GLU A 125 -9.64 7.57 -12.35
CA GLU A 125 -10.89 7.23 -11.69
C GLU A 125 -11.07 7.99 -10.36
N ALA A 126 -10.00 8.12 -9.56
CA ALA A 126 -10.01 8.94 -8.36
C ALA A 126 -10.35 10.40 -8.70
N TYR A 127 -9.76 10.95 -9.78
CA TYR A 127 -10.09 12.29 -10.27
C TYR A 127 -11.55 12.40 -10.69
N ARG A 128 -12.06 11.43 -11.45
CA ARG A 128 -13.45 11.44 -11.96
C ARG A 128 -14.47 11.46 -10.83
N VAL A 129 -14.29 10.57 -9.82
CA VAL A 129 -15.27 10.44 -8.74
C VAL A 129 -15.14 11.53 -7.65
N LEU A 130 -14.03 12.27 -7.63
CA LEU A 130 -13.87 13.43 -6.73
C LEU A 130 -14.77 14.58 -7.19
N LYS A 131 -15.36 15.29 -6.23
CA LYS A 131 -15.98 16.61 -6.43
C LYS A 131 -14.91 17.65 -6.76
N ASP A 132 -15.29 18.76 -7.37
CA ASP A 132 -14.39 19.90 -7.57
C ASP A 132 -13.88 20.41 -6.22
N GLY A 133 -12.59 20.71 -6.13
CA GLY A 133 -11.91 21.02 -4.86
C GLY A 133 -11.68 19.83 -3.93
N GLY A 134 -12.15 18.64 -4.29
CA GLY A 134 -11.87 17.41 -3.55
C GLY A 134 -10.39 17.01 -3.60
N LYS A 135 -9.95 16.13 -2.70
CA LYS A 135 -8.55 15.69 -2.63
C LYS A 135 -8.39 14.19 -2.81
N PHE A 136 -7.36 13.82 -3.57
CA PHE A 136 -6.83 12.46 -3.61
C PHE A 136 -5.64 12.37 -2.67
N GLY A 137 -5.71 11.47 -1.69
CA GLY A 137 -4.63 11.16 -0.75
C GLY A 137 -4.20 9.72 -0.87
N PHE A 138 -2.88 9.46 -0.88
CA PHE A 138 -2.38 8.09 -0.94
C PHE A 138 -1.01 7.96 -0.30
N THR A 139 -0.62 6.73 0.00
CA THR A 139 0.71 6.37 0.47
C THR A 139 1.39 5.42 -0.51
N VAL A 140 2.70 5.58 -0.66
CA VAL A 140 3.57 4.70 -1.44
C VAL A 140 4.88 4.50 -0.71
N TRP A 141 5.44 3.28 -0.80
CA TRP A 141 6.72 3.00 -0.16
C TRP A 141 7.82 3.89 -0.74
N ALA A 142 8.65 4.45 0.13
CA ALA A 142 9.87 5.12 -0.28
C ALA A 142 10.87 4.10 -0.86
N PRO A 143 11.73 4.51 -1.80
CA PRO A 143 12.70 3.61 -2.41
C PRO A 143 13.76 3.18 -1.38
N PRO A 144 14.55 2.13 -1.68
CA PRO A 144 15.54 1.56 -0.76
C PRO A 144 16.50 2.58 -0.14
N GLU A 145 16.84 3.64 -0.87
CA GLU A 145 17.75 4.70 -0.41
C GLU A 145 17.20 5.49 0.78
N GLU A 146 15.87 5.53 0.91
CA GLU A 146 15.17 6.28 1.95
C GLU A 146 14.36 5.38 2.90
N ASN A 147 14.30 4.07 2.62
CA ASN A 147 13.55 3.09 3.40
C ASN A 147 14.46 1.93 3.84
N PRO A 148 14.99 1.96 5.07
CA PRO A 148 15.90 0.92 5.55
C PRO A 148 15.33 -0.50 5.49
N TYR A 149 14.02 -0.66 5.70
CA TYR A 149 13.37 -1.97 5.53
C TYR A 149 13.42 -2.44 4.08
N ALA A 150 13.01 -1.59 3.14
CA ALA A 150 13.06 -1.92 1.72
C ALA A 150 14.49 -2.25 1.27
N LYS A 151 15.46 -1.43 1.70
CA LYS A 151 16.87 -1.68 1.40
C LYS A 151 17.36 -3.04 1.88
N MET A 152 17.00 -3.43 3.09
CA MET A 152 17.39 -4.71 3.68
C MET A 152 16.85 -5.90 2.86
N ILE A 153 15.57 -5.83 2.45
CA ILE A 153 14.94 -6.87 1.64
C ILE A 153 15.55 -6.92 0.24
N ASP A 154 15.65 -5.76 -0.41
CA ASP A 154 16.18 -5.66 -1.78
C ASP A 154 17.65 -6.08 -1.86
N ASP A 155 18.50 -5.65 -0.92
CA ASP A 155 19.93 -6.05 -0.86
C ASP A 155 20.06 -7.58 -0.74
N ALA A 156 19.27 -8.22 0.12
CA ALA A 156 19.30 -9.68 0.30
C ALA A 156 18.83 -10.43 -0.96
N ILE A 157 17.78 -9.95 -1.60
CA ILE A 157 17.25 -10.51 -2.85
C ILE A 157 18.27 -10.34 -3.97
N GLN A 158 18.83 -9.16 -4.16
CA GLN A 158 19.80 -8.87 -5.22
C GLN A 158 21.10 -9.70 -5.06
N ALA A 159 21.51 -9.95 -3.82
CA ALA A 159 22.74 -10.69 -3.55
C ALA A 159 22.59 -12.21 -3.72
N HIS A 160 21.41 -12.77 -3.47
CA HIS A 160 21.26 -14.23 -3.29
C HIS A 160 20.16 -14.87 -4.14
N ALA A 161 19.17 -14.10 -4.63
CA ALA A 161 18.07 -14.68 -5.40
C ALA A 161 18.46 -14.99 -6.85
N ASP A 162 17.72 -15.92 -7.44
CA ASP A 162 17.60 -16.01 -8.88
C ASP A 162 16.54 -15.00 -9.34
N LEU A 163 16.94 -14.06 -10.16
CA LEU A 163 16.05 -13.03 -10.69
C LEU A 163 15.49 -13.39 -12.06
N GLU A 164 16.07 -14.41 -12.74
CA GLU A 164 15.57 -14.95 -14.00
C GLU A 164 14.48 -15.99 -13.74
N ILE A 165 13.34 -15.54 -13.25
CA ILE A 165 12.20 -16.39 -12.86
C ILE A 165 10.94 -15.99 -13.59
N ASP A 166 10.06 -16.96 -13.80
CA ASP A 166 8.74 -16.73 -14.43
C ASP A 166 7.76 -16.13 -13.42
N LEU A 167 7.81 -14.81 -13.31
CA LEU A 167 6.81 -14.02 -12.58
C LEU A 167 6.11 -13.04 -13.52
N PRO A 168 4.79 -12.83 -13.37
CA PRO A 168 4.08 -11.84 -14.16
C PRO A 168 4.68 -10.45 -14.00
N THR A 169 5.09 -9.82 -15.11
CA THR A 169 5.66 -8.48 -15.11
C THR A 169 4.58 -7.44 -14.83
N GLY A 170 4.76 -6.66 -13.79
CA GLY A 170 3.92 -5.53 -13.41
C GLY A 170 4.67 -4.20 -13.45
N PRO A 171 4.02 -3.10 -13.06
CA PRO A 171 4.69 -1.81 -12.88
C PRO A 171 5.84 -1.93 -11.86
N PRO A 172 6.89 -1.10 -11.98
CA PRO A 172 7.96 -1.04 -11.00
C PRO A 172 7.40 -0.82 -9.58
N HIS A 173 7.98 -1.50 -8.59
CA HIS A 173 7.48 -1.45 -7.21
C HIS A 173 7.49 -0.02 -6.63
N TYR A 174 8.51 0.76 -7.01
CA TYR A 174 8.69 2.15 -6.57
C TYR A 174 8.32 3.18 -7.66
N LEU A 175 7.40 2.84 -8.57
CA LEU A 175 7.01 3.70 -9.70
C LEU A 175 6.66 5.14 -9.27
N PHE A 176 6.05 5.28 -8.11
CA PHE A 176 5.56 6.58 -7.61
C PHE A 176 6.42 7.18 -6.50
N SER A 177 7.67 6.75 -6.35
CA SER A 177 8.59 7.31 -5.37
C SER A 177 9.28 8.60 -5.85
N GLY A 178 9.26 8.88 -7.15
CA GLY A 178 9.83 10.11 -7.74
C GLY A 178 8.82 11.27 -7.75
N ARG A 179 9.04 12.31 -6.91
CA ARG A 179 8.10 13.43 -6.75
C ARG A 179 7.71 14.10 -8.08
N GLU A 180 8.68 14.47 -8.90
CA GLU A 180 8.42 15.23 -10.13
C GLU A 180 7.80 14.38 -11.23
N GLU A 181 8.20 13.12 -11.33
CA GLU A 181 7.60 12.18 -12.27
C GLU A 181 6.13 11.93 -11.91
N PHE A 182 5.86 11.71 -10.64
CA PHE A 182 4.52 11.45 -10.18
C PHE A 182 3.62 12.70 -10.28
N ARG A 183 4.14 13.89 -9.97
CA ARG A 183 3.43 15.15 -10.20
C ARG A 183 2.95 15.28 -11.65
N ARG A 184 3.81 14.96 -12.62
CA ARG A 184 3.46 15.01 -14.05
C ARG A 184 2.35 14.01 -14.41
N VAL A 185 2.35 12.81 -13.81
CA VAL A 185 1.27 11.83 -14.04
C VAL A 185 -0.06 12.40 -13.53
N LEU A 186 -0.10 12.92 -12.32
CA LEU A 186 -1.32 13.49 -11.73
C LEU A 186 -1.80 14.75 -12.48
N GLU A 187 -0.89 15.61 -12.93
CA GLU A 187 -1.24 16.80 -13.74
C GLU A 187 -1.84 16.42 -15.09
N ARG A 188 -1.35 15.37 -15.74
CA ARG A 188 -1.95 14.85 -17.00
C ARG A 188 -3.36 14.33 -16.80
N VAL A 189 -3.68 13.81 -15.64
CA VAL A 189 -5.03 13.38 -15.26
C VAL A 189 -5.95 14.59 -15.00
N GLY A 190 -5.40 15.74 -14.61
CA GLY A 190 -6.16 16.97 -14.37
C GLY A 190 -5.98 17.57 -12.97
N PHE A 191 -5.29 16.90 -12.07
CA PHE A 191 -5.04 17.41 -10.71
C PHE A 191 -4.24 18.72 -10.72
N ASN A 192 -4.39 19.50 -9.65
CA ASN A 192 -3.62 20.72 -9.45
C ASN A 192 -2.23 20.43 -8.84
N GLY A 193 -1.21 20.29 -9.69
CA GLY A 193 0.15 19.99 -9.25
C GLY A 193 0.74 20.97 -8.23
N ALA A 194 0.30 22.25 -8.25
CA ALA A 194 0.74 23.24 -7.27
C ALA A 194 0.20 22.97 -5.85
N SER A 195 -0.89 22.20 -5.72
CA SER A 195 -1.45 21.79 -4.43
C SER A 195 -0.81 20.52 -3.85
N MET A 196 0.12 19.88 -4.57
CA MET A 196 0.65 18.59 -4.18
C MET A 196 1.49 18.65 -2.90
N ILE A 197 1.02 17.97 -1.88
CA ILE A 197 1.80 17.57 -0.70
C ILE A 197 2.51 16.26 -1.06
N PHE A 198 3.82 16.18 -0.81
CA PHE A 198 4.62 14.98 -0.99
C PHE A 198 5.64 14.94 0.14
N LYS A 199 5.36 14.13 1.16
CA LYS A 199 6.12 14.14 2.41
C LYS A 199 6.54 12.76 2.82
N LEU A 200 7.83 12.58 3.09
CA LEU A 200 8.38 11.35 3.66
C LEU A 200 7.97 11.24 5.13
N HIS A 201 7.42 10.09 5.47
CA HIS A 201 7.14 9.68 6.84
C HIS A 201 7.88 8.39 7.15
N THR A 202 8.55 8.36 8.30
CA THR A 202 9.24 7.17 8.81
C THR A 202 8.54 6.71 10.09
N ILE A 203 8.22 5.43 10.13
CA ILE A 203 7.65 4.75 11.29
C ILE A 203 8.64 3.73 11.84
N ARG A 204 8.35 3.19 13.02
CA ARG A 204 9.06 2.05 13.58
C ARG A 204 8.17 0.82 13.54
N TRP A 205 8.65 -0.23 12.88
CA TRP A 205 8.00 -1.52 12.87
C TRP A 205 8.69 -2.44 13.87
N ASN A 206 8.00 -2.72 14.97
CA ASN A 206 8.52 -3.59 16.01
C ASN A 206 8.20 -5.04 15.65
N VAL A 207 9.24 -5.87 15.62
CA VAL A 207 9.14 -7.28 15.27
C VAL A 207 9.77 -8.16 16.37
N PRO A 208 9.19 -9.36 16.62
CA PRO A 208 9.58 -10.19 17.76
C PRO A 208 10.93 -10.90 17.57
N SER A 209 11.37 -11.10 16.33
CA SER A 209 12.57 -11.87 16.01
C SER A 209 13.27 -11.37 14.77
N ALA A 210 14.54 -11.72 14.60
CA ALA A 210 15.31 -11.34 13.41
C ALA A 210 14.81 -12.02 12.13
N CYS A 211 14.21 -13.20 12.22
CA CYS A 211 13.64 -13.92 11.07
C CYS A 211 12.27 -13.37 10.65
N TYR A 212 11.57 -12.65 11.53
CA TYR A 212 10.19 -12.21 11.27
C TYR A 212 9.99 -11.41 9.98
N PRO A 213 10.89 -10.46 9.57
CA PRO A 213 10.76 -9.79 8.30
C PRO A 213 10.79 -10.72 7.08
N PHE A 214 11.65 -11.73 7.09
CA PHE A 214 11.69 -12.74 6.03
C PHE A 214 10.39 -13.58 6.01
N GLU A 215 9.91 -14.00 7.17
CA GLU A 215 8.65 -14.75 7.30
C GLU A 215 7.46 -13.90 6.83
N ALA A 216 7.43 -12.62 7.17
CA ALA A 216 6.40 -11.68 6.74
C ALA A 216 6.33 -11.57 5.21
N GLU A 217 7.48 -11.38 4.55
CA GLU A 217 7.55 -11.32 3.09
C GLU A 217 7.17 -12.64 2.43
N ARG A 218 7.62 -13.77 2.97
CA ARG A 218 7.31 -15.11 2.45
C ARG A 218 5.82 -15.47 2.61
N ASP A 219 5.24 -15.20 3.77
CA ASP A 219 3.96 -15.76 4.19
C ASP A 219 2.78 -14.81 3.97
N ALA A 220 3.01 -13.50 3.94
CA ALA A 220 1.99 -12.46 3.84
C ALA A 220 2.29 -11.40 2.75
N GLY A 221 3.42 -11.50 2.05
CA GLY A 221 3.69 -10.73 0.84
C GLY A 221 3.04 -11.35 -0.38
N VAL A 222 3.02 -10.60 -1.49
CA VAL A 222 2.55 -11.12 -2.78
C VAL A 222 3.70 -11.21 -3.77
N ARG A 223 4.31 -10.09 -4.17
CA ARG A 223 5.42 -10.10 -5.15
C ARG A 223 6.66 -10.78 -4.59
N THR A 224 7.09 -10.38 -3.41
CA THR A 224 8.27 -10.98 -2.75
C THR A 224 8.02 -12.45 -2.46
N ALA A 225 6.84 -12.83 -1.94
CA ALA A 225 6.49 -14.23 -1.74
C ALA A 225 6.54 -15.04 -3.04
N GLY A 226 6.05 -14.47 -4.14
CA GLY A 226 6.12 -15.10 -5.46
C GLY A 226 7.55 -15.33 -5.94
N LEU A 227 8.46 -14.39 -5.68
CA LEU A 227 9.88 -14.53 -5.97
C LEU A 227 10.52 -15.60 -5.07
N LEU A 228 10.29 -15.53 -3.76
CA LEU A 228 10.85 -16.46 -2.78
C LEU A 228 10.41 -17.91 -3.05
N ALA A 229 9.15 -18.13 -3.43
CA ALA A 229 8.63 -19.45 -3.74
C ALA A 229 9.28 -20.14 -4.95
N ARG A 230 10.01 -19.40 -5.78
CA ARG A 230 10.74 -19.90 -6.96
C ARG A 230 12.23 -20.08 -6.73
N GLN A 231 12.70 -19.80 -5.52
CA GLN A 231 14.11 -19.99 -5.16
C GLN A 231 14.38 -21.44 -4.77
N THR A 232 15.62 -21.89 -4.98
CA THR A 232 16.10 -23.14 -4.39
C THR A 232 16.20 -23.01 -2.86
N SER A 233 16.16 -24.13 -2.14
CA SER A 233 16.29 -24.13 -0.67
C SER A 233 17.59 -23.46 -0.21
N GLU A 234 18.69 -23.61 -0.96
CA GLU A 234 19.98 -22.99 -0.66
C GLU A 234 19.90 -21.46 -0.77
N LYS A 235 19.38 -20.93 -1.90
CA LYS A 235 19.20 -19.49 -2.12
C LYS A 235 18.23 -18.89 -1.10
N LEU A 236 17.13 -19.59 -0.82
CA LEU A 236 16.14 -19.16 0.17
C LEU A 236 16.77 -19.02 1.56
N GLY A 237 17.60 -19.99 1.97
CA GLY A 237 18.35 -19.94 3.23
C GLY A 237 19.36 -18.78 3.27
N ALA A 238 20.04 -18.51 2.15
CA ALA A 238 20.99 -17.39 2.05
C ALA A 238 20.26 -16.02 2.15
N ILE A 239 19.11 -15.87 1.49
CA ILE A 239 18.27 -14.65 1.59
C ILE A 239 17.82 -14.44 3.03
N GLN A 240 17.30 -15.50 3.69
CA GLN A 240 16.87 -15.42 5.08
C GLN A 240 18.00 -14.96 6.00
N LEU A 241 19.18 -15.59 5.92
CA LEU A 241 20.33 -15.25 6.76
C LEU A 241 20.79 -13.80 6.54
N ALA A 242 20.81 -13.30 5.30
CA ALA A 242 21.18 -11.93 4.99
C ALA A 242 20.20 -10.92 5.59
N ILE A 243 18.89 -11.22 5.53
CA ILE A 243 17.85 -10.39 6.17
C ILE A 243 18.04 -10.40 7.69
N GLU A 244 18.19 -11.59 8.31
CA GLU A 244 18.37 -11.71 9.75
C GLU A 244 19.60 -10.95 10.26
N GLU A 245 20.71 -11.01 9.54
CA GLU A 245 21.93 -10.27 9.89
C GLU A 245 21.68 -8.76 9.84
N SER A 246 20.96 -8.30 8.83
CA SER A 246 20.59 -6.88 8.70
C SER A 246 19.64 -6.41 9.81
N VAL A 247 18.67 -7.24 10.20
CA VAL A 247 17.73 -6.96 11.28
C VAL A 247 18.42 -6.79 12.63
N ARG A 248 19.48 -7.54 12.91
CA ARG A 248 20.23 -7.45 14.18
C ARG A 248 20.78 -6.06 14.48
N ARG A 249 20.97 -5.20 13.46
CA ARG A 249 21.38 -3.80 13.63
C ARG A 249 20.31 -2.94 14.30
N TYR A 250 19.07 -3.43 14.34
CA TYR A 250 17.90 -2.74 14.90
C TYR A 250 17.41 -3.38 16.20
N ALA A 251 18.30 -4.10 16.91
CA ALA A 251 17.96 -4.72 18.18
C ALA A 251 17.58 -3.67 19.23
N GLU A 252 16.47 -3.90 19.94
CA GLU A 252 15.96 -3.04 21.02
C GLU A 252 15.39 -3.95 22.12
N GLY A 253 16.18 -4.19 23.17
CA GLY A 253 15.85 -5.18 24.21
C GLY A 253 15.71 -6.58 23.61
N ASP A 254 14.58 -7.23 23.88
CA ASP A 254 14.26 -8.58 23.38
C ASP A 254 13.57 -8.60 21.99
N SER A 255 13.48 -7.45 21.33
CA SER A 255 12.82 -7.25 20.05
C SER A 255 13.66 -6.44 19.07
N PHE A 256 13.11 -6.13 17.90
CA PHE A 256 13.78 -5.33 16.88
C PHE A 256 12.85 -4.22 16.41
N SER A 257 13.38 -2.99 16.26
CA SER A 257 12.63 -1.80 15.87
C SER A 257 13.14 -1.26 14.53
N ILE A 258 12.53 -1.72 13.44
CA ILE A 258 13.00 -1.49 12.07
C ILE A 258 12.34 -0.22 11.50
N PRO A 259 13.13 0.77 11.01
CA PRO A 259 12.58 1.92 10.34
C PRO A 259 11.95 1.51 9.00
N LYS A 260 10.70 1.93 8.77
CA LYS A 260 10.02 1.83 7.47
C LYS A 260 9.59 3.22 7.05
N ALA A 261 9.83 3.56 5.79
CA ALA A 261 9.53 4.88 5.27
C ALA A 261 8.58 4.80 4.06
N ALA A 262 7.67 5.76 4.00
CA ALA A 262 6.74 5.92 2.89
C ALA A 262 6.45 7.39 2.63
N TYR A 263 6.14 7.72 1.40
CA TYR A 263 5.60 9.03 1.06
C TYR A 263 4.10 9.06 1.33
N VAL A 264 3.68 10.11 2.02
CA VAL A 264 2.28 10.53 2.12
C VAL A 264 2.08 11.64 1.11
N VAL A 265 1.15 11.42 0.21
CA VAL A 265 0.84 12.33 -0.90
C VAL A 265 -0.62 12.76 -0.81
N ALA A 266 -0.88 14.04 -1.05
CA ALA A 266 -2.22 14.56 -1.23
C ALA A 266 -2.21 15.62 -2.34
N ILE A 267 -3.25 15.63 -3.17
CA ILE A 267 -3.39 16.57 -4.29
C ILE A 267 -4.86 16.90 -4.52
N SER A 268 -5.14 18.16 -4.88
CA SER A 268 -6.50 18.62 -5.10
C SER A 268 -6.93 18.46 -6.55
N LYS A 269 -8.19 18.10 -6.76
CA LYS A 269 -8.89 18.31 -8.02
C LYS A 269 -9.09 19.81 -8.22
N LYS A 270 -8.93 20.28 -9.48
CA LYS A 270 -9.20 21.68 -9.85
C LYS A 270 -10.66 21.99 -9.74
#